data_0ad700933061040017a9766e12d723ee
#
_entry.id   0ad700933061040017a9766e12d723ee
#
_cell.length_a   1.000
_cell.length_b   1.000
_cell.length_c   1.000
_cell.angle_alpha   90.00
_cell.angle_beta   90.00
_cell.angle_gamma   90.00
#
_symmetry.space_group_name_H-M   'P 1'
#
loop_
_entity.id
_entity.type
_entity.pdbx_description
1 polymer ?
#
loop_
_entity_poly.entity_id
_entity_poly.type
_entity_poly.pdbx_seq_one_letter_code
_entity_poly.pdbx_strand_id
1 'polypeptide(L)'
;MKKIIFLLPAYFISFRLLAQVVPDSTAADSTLLKQITAEMQANNQQPAPQQTRSAISANPDIGVVADFRTSYMSSGKKNLDAYLNETEVSLQSVVDPYIRADFFLSLSRDPVTHKYGIEVEEGYLTTLTLPARLQLKVGKFRGAAGRINPVHPHALPFIDLPAAYVNYFGEEGLNDEGASLSWLAPTKSFYQELIFQVTSGSSESPVFYRGENNHFIYLGHLKNFFTLSDNATLELGLTGINGAGDSSRNTNIAAVDLTYKWKPVQMNTYKSFTWQTEFFYNNATYTSNKTHHSLGLYSFIEDQVAKRWFLTGRYDYAQRPYDENIVEQAWSITAGWYATEFQKIEIEGKHTSMNVGPDFSQAWLRWIFVIGAHGAHQY
;
A
#
# COMPACT_ATOMS: atom_id res chain seq x y z
N MET A 1 35.03 17.43 -4.69
CA MET A 1 34.28 16.69 -5.72
C MET A 1 34.67 15.21 -5.63
N LYS A 2 33.99 14.42 -4.84
CA LYS A 2 34.15 12.95 -4.77
C LYS A 2 33.07 12.31 -5.63
N LYS A 3 33.51 11.66 -6.71
CA LYS A 3 32.61 10.88 -7.58
C LYS A 3 32.19 9.62 -6.82
N ILE A 4 30.92 9.49 -6.50
CA ILE A 4 30.34 8.26 -5.96
C ILE A 4 29.97 7.40 -7.17
N ILE A 5 30.70 6.32 -7.36
CA ILE A 5 30.41 5.30 -8.36
C ILE A 5 29.47 4.29 -7.70
N PHE A 6 28.21 4.23 -8.17
CA PHE A 6 27.27 3.18 -7.81
C PHE A 6 27.70 1.86 -8.48
N LEU A 7 28.23 0.94 -7.70
CA LEU A 7 28.41 -0.45 -8.10
C LEU A 7 27.19 -1.25 -7.62
N LEU A 8 26.26 -1.53 -8.54
CA LEU A 8 25.26 -2.58 -8.36
C LEU A 8 25.94 -3.95 -8.48
N PRO A 9 25.84 -4.86 -7.52
CA PRO A 9 26.28 -6.22 -7.70
C PRO A 9 25.26 -6.97 -8.59
N ALA A 10 25.69 -7.28 -9.81
CA ALA A 10 24.96 -8.17 -10.69
C ALA A 10 25.14 -9.61 -10.19
N TYR A 11 24.11 -10.15 -9.54
CA TYR A 11 24.02 -11.59 -9.27
C TYR A 11 23.51 -12.31 -10.52
N PHE A 12 24.43 -12.95 -11.25
CA PHE A 12 24.10 -13.94 -12.29
C PHE A 12 23.68 -15.25 -11.60
N ILE A 13 22.39 -15.53 -11.58
CA ILE A 13 21.89 -16.87 -11.24
C ILE A 13 21.86 -17.69 -12.53
N SER A 14 22.82 -18.61 -12.65
CA SER A 14 22.84 -19.58 -13.74
C SER A 14 21.82 -20.68 -13.46
N PHE A 15 20.72 -20.68 -14.19
CA PHE A 15 19.75 -21.79 -14.23
C PHE A 15 20.36 -22.95 -15.03
N ARG A 16 20.63 -24.08 -14.37
CA ARG A 16 20.84 -25.37 -15.04
C ARG A 16 19.46 -26.02 -15.23
N LEU A 17 19.07 -26.16 -16.48
CA LEU A 17 17.91 -26.95 -16.91
C LEU A 17 18.28 -28.45 -16.80
N LEU A 18 17.70 -29.16 -15.82
CA LEU A 18 17.71 -30.63 -15.80
C LEU A 18 16.39 -31.11 -16.40
N ALA A 19 16.44 -31.59 -17.61
CA ALA A 19 15.33 -32.31 -18.23
C ALA A 19 15.21 -33.68 -17.56
N GLN A 20 14.13 -33.91 -16.81
CA GLN A 20 13.74 -35.27 -16.40
C GLN A 20 12.77 -35.85 -17.41
N VAL A 21 13.13 -36.95 -17.94
CA VAL A 21 12.31 -37.82 -18.79
C VAL A 21 11.22 -38.47 -17.94
N VAL A 22 9.97 -38.18 -18.26
CA VAL A 22 8.78 -38.80 -17.63
C VAL A 22 8.49 -40.14 -18.32
N PRO A 23 8.35 -41.25 -17.59
CA PRO A 23 7.90 -42.50 -18.21
C PRO A 23 6.39 -42.48 -18.46
N ASP A 24 6.03 -42.97 -19.61
CA ASP A 24 4.68 -43.12 -20.14
C ASP A 24 3.84 -44.07 -19.26
N SER A 25 2.70 -43.58 -18.71
CA SER A 25 1.74 -44.43 -17.98
C SER A 25 0.29 -44.12 -18.38
N THR A 26 -0.09 -44.61 -19.56
CA THR A 26 -1.44 -44.44 -20.13
C THR A 26 -2.54 -45.32 -19.50
N ALA A 27 -2.25 -46.12 -18.48
CA ALA A 27 -3.23 -46.98 -17.80
C ALA A 27 -3.72 -46.45 -16.45
N ALA A 28 -2.93 -45.62 -15.76
CA ALA A 28 -3.33 -45.02 -14.47
C ALA A 28 -4.27 -43.79 -14.64
N ASP A 29 -4.13 -43.07 -15.75
CA ASP A 29 -4.89 -41.85 -16.02
C ASP A 29 -6.40 -42.09 -16.26
N SER A 30 -6.79 -43.21 -16.81
CA SER A 30 -8.22 -43.48 -17.10
C SER A 30 -9.03 -43.79 -15.84
N THR A 31 -8.39 -44.35 -14.81
CA THR A 31 -9.05 -44.64 -13.51
C THR A 31 -9.18 -43.40 -12.66
N LEU A 32 -8.13 -42.54 -12.66
CA LEU A 32 -8.14 -41.26 -11.98
C LEU A 32 -9.15 -40.28 -12.58
N LEU A 33 -9.23 -40.20 -13.91
CA LEU A 33 -10.24 -39.41 -14.62
C LEU A 33 -11.68 -39.87 -14.33
N LYS A 34 -11.92 -41.18 -14.21
CA LYS A 34 -13.23 -41.71 -13.82
C LYS A 34 -13.57 -41.38 -12.37
N GLN A 35 -12.60 -41.45 -11.47
CA GLN A 35 -12.81 -41.03 -10.05
C GLN A 35 -13.10 -39.54 -9.94
N ILE A 36 -12.32 -38.69 -10.60
CA ILE A 36 -12.56 -37.24 -10.61
C ILE A 36 -13.90 -36.88 -11.22
N THR A 37 -14.30 -37.59 -12.32
CA THR A 37 -15.60 -37.33 -12.95
C THR A 37 -16.75 -37.81 -12.07
N ALA A 38 -16.60 -38.92 -11.34
CA ALA A 38 -17.59 -39.39 -10.38
C ALA A 38 -17.73 -38.48 -9.16
N GLU A 39 -16.62 -37.95 -8.64
CA GLU A 39 -16.64 -36.95 -7.55
C GLU A 39 -17.24 -35.62 -8.00
N MET A 40 -16.96 -35.16 -9.21
CA MET A 40 -17.59 -33.96 -9.79
C MET A 40 -19.09 -34.14 -10.00
N GLN A 41 -19.54 -35.33 -10.40
CA GLN A 41 -20.96 -35.65 -10.55
C GLN A 41 -21.69 -35.80 -9.20
N ALA A 42 -21.04 -36.37 -8.19
CA ALA A 42 -21.56 -36.45 -6.83
C ALA A 42 -21.66 -35.09 -6.17
N ASN A 43 -20.68 -34.18 -6.40
CA ASN A 43 -20.71 -32.81 -5.90
C ASN A 43 -21.76 -31.93 -6.60
N ASN A 44 -22.10 -32.22 -7.85
CA ASN A 44 -23.20 -31.55 -8.58
C ASN A 44 -24.59 -32.05 -8.18
N GLN A 45 -24.72 -33.14 -7.42
CA GLN A 45 -26.01 -33.61 -6.88
C GLN A 45 -26.31 -33.18 -5.44
N GLN A 46 -25.35 -32.60 -4.75
CA GLN A 46 -25.71 -31.79 -3.56
C GLN A 46 -26.38 -30.53 -4.08
N PRO A 47 -27.63 -30.24 -3.62
CA PRO A 47 -28.23 -28.94 -3.89
C PRO A 47 -27.17 -27.95 -3.36
N ALA A 48 -26.63 -27.12 -4.26
CA ALA A 48 -25.85 -25.97 -3.86
C ALA A 48 -26.61 -25.33 -2.70
N PRO A 49 -25.96 -25.02 -1.55
CA PRO A 49 -26.66 -24.27 -0.53
C PRO A 49 -27.27 -23.12 -1.32
N GLN A 50 -28.60 -23.08 -1.39
CA GLN A 50 -29.30 -21.93 -1.93
C GLN A 50 -28.73 -20.79 -1.09
N GLN A 51 -27.72 -20.13 -1.63
CA GLN A 51 -27.54 -18.73 -1.33
C GLN A 51 -28.88 -18.14 -1.75
N THR A 52 -29.80 -18.16 -0.82
CA THR A 52 -30.85 -17.17 -0.79
C THR A 52 -30.10 -15.91 -1.14
N ARG A 53 -30.39 -15.34 -2.32
CA ARG A 53 -30.08 -13.94 -2.61
C ARG A 53 -30.83 -13.22 -1.52
N SER A 54 -30.17 -13.14 -0.36
CA SER A 54 -30.63 -12.36 0.76
C SER A 54 -30.89 -11.01 0.16
N ALA A 55 -32.12 -10.58 0.27
CA ALA A 55 -32.45 -9.17 0.26
C ALA A 55 -31.25 -8.46 0.87
N ILE A 56 -30.67 -7.49 0.13
CA ILE A 56 -29.50 -6.66 0.50
C ILE A 56 -29.38 -6.70 2.01
N SER A 57 -28.36 -7.39 2.53
CA SER A 57 -28.24 -7.55 3.98
C SER A 57 -28.12 -6.15 4.53
N ALA A 58 -29.12 -5.70 5.29
CA ALA A 58 -29.09 -4.38 5.91
C ALA A 58 -27.96 -4.26 6.95
N ASN A 59 -27.29 -5.36 7.28
CA ASN A 59 -26.17 -5.40 8.18
C ASN A 59 -24.86 -5.20 7.40
N PRO A 60 -24.08 -4.18 7.73
CA PRO A 60 -22.77 -3.99 7.13
C PRO A 60 -21.83 -5.16 7.50
N ASP A 61 -20.89 -5.45 6.65
CA ASP A 61 -19.71 -6.25 6.99
C ASP A 61 -18.90 -5.46 8.01
N ILE A 62 -18.63 -6.06 9.16
CA ILE A 62 -17.87 -5.45 10.24
C ILE A 62 -16.53 -6.17 10.37
N GLY A 63 -15.44 -5.42 10.28
CA GLY A 63 -14.08 -5.89 10.52
C GLY A 63 -13.40 -5.09 11.61
N VAL A 64 -12.48 -5.71 12.32
CA VAL A 64 -11.59 -5.04 13.28
C VAL A 64 -10.17 -5.50 13.03
N VAL A 65 -9.26 -4.55 12.86
CA VAL A 65 -7.81 -4.80 12.80
C VAL A 65 -7.17 -4.13 13.99
N ALA A 66 -6.35 -4.86 14.74
CA ALA A 66 -5.59 -4.28 15.83
C ALA A 66 -4.09 -4.50 15.60
N ASP A 67 -3.31 -3.45 15.83
CA ASP A 67 -1.86 -3.36 15.65
C ASP A 67 -1.19 -3.07 16.99
N PHE A 68 -0.58 -4.10 17.59
CA PHE A 68 0.27 -3.97 18.78
C PHE A 68 1.73 -3.80 18.35
N ARG A 69 2.41 -2.82 18.96
CA ARG A 69 3.83 -2.57 18.70
C ARG A 69 4.63 -2.56 19.98
N THR A 70 5.86 -3.05 19.86
CA THR A 70 6.95 -2.74 20.78
C THR A 70 8.03 -2.07 19.97
N SER A 71 8.51 -0.90 20.41
CA SER A 71 9.50 -0.12 19.68
C SER A 71 10.70 0.21 20.56
N TYR A 72 11.86 0.30 19.90
CA TYR A 72 13.11 0.78 20.49
C TYR A 72 13.77 1.77 19.55
N MET A 73 14.31 2.86 20.09
CA MET A 73 15.08 3.86 19.35
C MET A 73 16.42 4.09 20.03
N SER A 74 17.50 4.13 19.26
CA SER A 74 18.87 4.31 19.77
C SER A 74 19.22 5.76 20.11
N SER A 75 18.47 6.75 19.61
CA SER A 75 18.66 8.18 19.87
C SER A 75 17.62 8.72 20.86
N GLY A 76 17.95 9.80 21.55
CA GLY A 76 17.08 10.42 22.54
C GLY A 76 17.01 9.65 23.86
N LYS A 77 15.87 9.67 24.55
CA LYS A 77 15.64 8.78 25.70
C LYS A 77 15.50 7.38 25.15
N LYS A 78 16.46 6.50 25.45
CA LYS A 78 16.43 5.08 25.08
C LYS A 78 15.27 4.39 25.80
N ASN A 79 14.13 4.33 25.17
CA ASN A 79 12.94 3.73 25.74
C ASN A 79 12.51 2.55 24.90
N LEU A 80 12.33 1.42 25.56
CA LEU A 80 11.51 0.35 25.05
C LEU A 80 10.05 0.71 25.41
N ASP A 81 9.22 0.90 24.41
CA ASP A 81 7.79 1.20 24.57
C ASP A 81 6.95 0.06 23.98
N ALA A 82 5.91 -0.35 24.70
CA ALA A 82 4.98 -1.39 24.26
C ALA A 82 3.56 -0.81 24.33
N TYR A 83 2.85 -0.83 23.21
CA TYR A 83 1.58 -0.12 23.11
C TYR A 83 0.67 -0.73 22.02
N LEU A 84 -0.62 -0.51 22.18
CA LEU A 84 -1.60 -0.65 21.11
C LEU A 84 -1.45 0.57 20.21
N ASN A 85 -0.90 0.36 19.02
CA ASN A 85 -0.66 1.45 18.06
C ASN A 85 -1.98 1.96 17.50
N GLU A 86 -2.81 1.02 17.05
CA GLU A 86 -4.06 1.33 16.39
C GLU A 86 -5.05 0.17 16.52
N THR A 87 -6.33 0.52 16.55
CA THR A 87 -7.43 -0.41 16.30
C THR A 87 -8.37 0.23 15.28
N GLU A 88 -8.38 -0.33 14.08
CA GLU A 88 -9.28 0.08 13.00
C GLU A 88 -10.56 -0.76 13.04
N VAL A 89 -11.71 -0.09 12.95
CA VAL A 89 -13.03 -0.71 12.78
C VAL A 89 -13.58 -0.34 11.41
N SER A 90 -13.79 -1.32 10.55
CA SER A 90 -14.40 -1.13 9.23
C SER A 90 -15.87 -1.51 9.22
N LEU A 91 -16.69 -0.67 8.58
CA LEU A 91 -18.09 -0.87 8.31
C LEU A 91 -18.33 -0.71 6.82
N GLN A 92 -18.64 -1.80 6.12
CA GLN A 92 -18.73 -1.80 4.67
C GLN A 92 -20.06 -2.40 4.21
N SER A 93 -20.78 -1.72 3.33
CA SER A 93 -22.06 -2.22 2.81
C SER A 93 -22.39 -1.67 1.42
N VAL A 94 -23.04 -2.51 0.63
CA VAL A 94 -23.78 -2.04 -0.55
C VAL A 94 -25.11 -1.45 -0.04
N VAL A 95 -25.26 -0.13 -0.16
CA VAL A 95 -26.43 0.62 0.31
C VAL A 95 -27.64 0.31 -0.57
N ASP A 96 -27.41 0.32 -1.90
CA ASP A 96 -28.37 0.00 -2.93
C ASP A 96 -27.65 -0.52 -4.19
N PRO A 97 -28.32 -0.91 -5.29
CA PRO A 97 -27.66 -1.38 -6.51
C PRO A 97 -26.69 -0.38 -7.16
N TYR A 98 -26.69 0.87 -6.75
CA TYR A 98 -25.95 1.96 -7.37
C TYR A 98 -24.78 2.46 -6.52
N ILE A 99 -24.85 2.27 -5.18
CA ILE A 99 -23.92 2.90 -4.23
C ILE A 99 -23.47 1.89 -3.18
N ARG A 100 -22.17 1.92 -2.89
CA ARG A 100 -21.51 1.28 -1.75
C ARG A 100 -21.03 2.35 -0.78
N ALA A 101 -21.12 2.08 0.52
CA ALA A 101 -20.57 2.88 1.60
C ALA A 101 -19.47 2.11 2.34
N ASP A 102 -18.34 2.77 2.57
CA ASP A 102 -17.20 2.25 3.33
C ASP A 102 -16.82 3.27 4.39
N PHE A 103 -16.71 2.82 5.66
CA PHE A 103 -16.28 3.63 6.80
C PHE A 103 -15.18 2.90 7.55
N PHE A 104 -14.11 3.63 7.90
CA PHE A 104 -13.00 3.17 8.70
C PHE A 104 -12.80 4.13 9.87
N LEU A 105 -12.96 3.61 11.08
CA LEU A 105 -12.78 4.34 12.32
C LEU A 105 -11.50 3.84 12.98
N SER A 106 -10.57 4.74 13.26
CA SER A 106 -9.32 4.43 13.93
C SER A 106 -9.36 4.89 15.38
N LEU A 107 -8.99 4.00 16.29
CA LEU A 107 -8.56 4.31 17.65
C LEU A 107 -7.05 4.22 17.66
N SER A 108 -6.35 5.33 17.54
CA SER A 108 -4.90 5.42 17.43
C SER A 108 -4.26 6.07 18.65
N ARG A 109 -2.99 5.73 18.90
CA ARG A 109 -2.19 6.34 19.96
C ARG A 109 -1.34 7.46 19.39
N ASP A 110 -1.54 8.67 19.88
CA ASP A 110 -0.68 9.80 19.56
C ASP A 110 0.77 9.52 20.02
N PRO A 111 1.76 9.60 19.13
CA PRO A 111 3.14 9.23 19.45
C PRO A 111 3.83 10.19 20.42
N VAL A 112 3.34 11.42 20.55
CA VAL A 112 3.93 12.49 21.39
C VAL A 112 3.27 12.52 22.75
N THR A 113 1.94 12.58 22.80
CA THR A 113 1.17 12.70 24.05
C THR A 113 0.87 11.36 24.70
N HIS A 114 1.06 10.24 23.99
CA HIS A 114 0.71 8.88 24.40
C HIS A 114 -0.77 8.66 24.73
N LYS A 115 -1.64 9.58 24.30
CA LYS A 115 -3.09 9.48 24.49
C LYS A 115 -3.74 8.79 23.31
N TYR A 116 -4.84 8.12 23.57
CA TYR A 116 -5.67 7.54 22.51
C TYR A 116 -6.72 8.53 22.05
N GLY A 117 -6.88 8.63 20.73
CA GLY A 117 -7.91 9.39 20.05
C GLY A 117 -8.74 8.48 19.14
N ILE A 118 -9.99 8.85 18.91
CA ILE A 118 -10.84 8.21 17.91
C ILE A 118 -11.03 9.21 16.78
N GLU A 119 -10.83 8.73 15.55
CA GLU A 119 -11.03 9.55 14.35
C GLU A 119 -11.65 8.75 13.21
N VAL A 120 -12.26 9.45 12.27
CA VAL A 120 -12.68 8.87 11.00
C VAL A 120 -11.45 8.84 10.10
N GLU A 121 -10.87 7.66 9.90
CA GLU A 121 -9.74 7.50 8.99
C GLU A 121 -10.21 7.64 7.54
N GLU A 122 -11.21 6.84 7.14
CA GLU A 122 -11.87 7.00 5.86
C GLU A 122 -13.40 6.87 6.02
N GLY A 123 -14.16 7.59 5.17
CA GLY A 123 -15.60 7.48 5.11
C GLY A 123 -16.09 8.02 3.78
N TYR A 124 -16.49 7.10 2.86
CA TYR A 124 -16.85 7.49 1.52
C TYR A 124 -17.96 6.63 0.91
N LEU A 125 -18.61 7.21 -0.09
CA LEU A 125 -19.56 6.54 -0.98
C LEU A 125 -18.89 6.29 -2.33
N THR A 126 -19.10 5.11 -2.91
CA THR A 126 -18.61 4.72 -4.23
C THR A 126 -19.77 4.33 -5.13
N THR A 127 -19.84 4.91 -6.34
CA THR A 127 -20.83 4.53 -7.35
C THR A 127 -20.46 3.20 -8.02
N LEU A 128 -21.46 2.32 -8.24
CA LEU A 128 -21.25 0.98 -8.80
C LEU A 128 -21.59 0.85 -10.28
N THR A 129 -22.43 1.75 -10.82
CA THR A 129 -23.09 1.55 -12.12
C THR A 129 -23.01 2.76 -13.05
N LEU A 130 -22.00 3.61 -12.93
CA LEU A 130 -21.83 4.72 -13.86
C LEU A 130 -21.51 4.21 -15.27
N PRO A 131 -22.07 4.86 -16.33
CA PRO A 131 -21.79 4.50 -17.71
C PRO A 131 -20.31 4.78 -18.07
N ALA A 132 -19.89 4.31 -19.25
CA ALA A 132 -18.58 4.53 -19.83
C ALA A 132 -17.39 4.08 -18.97
N ARG A 133 -17.60 3.12 -18.06
CA ARG A 133 -16.58 2.59 -17.12
C ARG A 133 -16.04 3.65 -16.16
N LEU A 134 -16.88 4.59 -15.81
CA LEU A 134 -16.59 5.61 -14.79
C LEU A 134 -16.97 5.08 -13.39
N GLN A 135 -16.22 5.51 -12.39
CA GLN A 135 -16.55 5.33 -10.99
C GLN A 135 -16.30 6.65 -10.25
N LEU A 136 -17.25 7.09 -9.46
CA LEU A 136 -17.14 8.25 -8.59
C LEU A 136 -17.08 7.80 -7.14
N LYS A 137 -16.10 8.32 -6.39
CA LYS A 137 -15.97 8.19 -4.93
C LYS A 137 -16.08 9.59 -4.33
N VAL A 138 -16.84 9.74 -3.23
CA VAL A 138 -17.04 11.03 -2.53
C VAL A 138 -16.98 10.80 -1.03
N GLY A 139 -16.23 11.59 -0.33
CA GLY A 139 -16.04 11.52 1.13
C GLY A 139 -14.60 11.78 1.55
N LYS A 140 -14.20 11.25 2.70
CA LYS A 140 -12.81 11.24 3.18
C LYS A 140 -12.15 9.93 2.74
N PHE A 141 -11.01 10.01 2.04
CA PHE A 141 -10.32 8.83 1.52
C PHE A 141 -8.82 9.09 1.34
N ARG A 142 -8.04 8.02 1.34
CA ARG A 142 -6.62 8.07 1.01
C ARG A 142 -6.45 8.35 -0.48
N GLY A 143 -5.72 9.41 -0.81
CA GLY A 143 -5.50 9.86 -2.18
C GLY A 143 -4.66 8.88 -3.00
N ALA A 144 -4.85 8.86 -4.32
CA ALA A 144 -4.06 8.05 -5.25
C ALA A 144 -2.64 8.65 -5.50
N ALA A 145 -1.94 9.03 -4.42
CA ALA A 145 -0.61 9.61 -4.45
C ALA A 145 0.45 8.49 -4.48
N GLY A 146 0.73 7.98 -5.67
CA GLY A 146 1.60 6.82 -5.86
C GLY A 146 0.93 5.50 -5.49
N ARG A 147 1.73 4.47 -5.20
CA ARG A 147 1.27 3.10 -5.04
C ARG A 147 0.86 2.73 -3.62
N ILE A 148 1.58 3.22 -2.59
CA ILE A 148 1.31 2.80 -1.21
C ILE A 148 0.38 3.75 -0.45
N ASN A 149 0.19 5.00 -0.88
CA ASN A 149 -0.68 5.93 -0.16
C ASN A 149 -2.14 5.44 0.01
N PRO A 150 -2.76 4.78 -1.01
CA PRO A 150 -4.10 4.20 -0.85
C PRO A 150 -4.15 2.95 0.05
N VAL A 151 -3.00 2.44 0.49
CA VAL A 151 -2.90 1.19 1.28
C VAL A 151 -2.82 1.54 2.76
N HIS A 152 -3.66 0.90 3.59
CA HIS A 152 -3.59 1.06 5.04
C HIS A 152 -2.25 0.57 5.60
N PRO A 153 -1.64 1.26 6.58
CA PRO A 153 -0.30 0.94 7.08
C PRO A 153 -0.13 -0.51 7.58
N HIS A 154 -1.18 -1.11 8.15
CA HIS A 154 -1.14 -2.49 8.64
C HIS A 154 -1.05 -3.54 7.50
N ALA A 155 -1.40 -3.18 6.27
CA ALA A 155 -1.29 -4.05 5.09
C ALA A 155 0.06 -3.95 4.37
N LEU A 156 0.90 -2.98 4.72
CA LEU A 156 2.24 -2.82 4.13
C LEU A 156 3.21 -3.92 4.60
N PRO A 157 4.21 -4.28 3.77
CA PRO A 157 5.21 -5.30 4.10
C PRO A 157 6.35 -4.78 5.00
N PHE A 158 6.16 -3.64 5.65
CA PHE A 158 7.07 -2.98 6.58
C PHE A 158 6.25 -2.21 7.64
N ILE A 159 6.89 -1.80 8.75
CA ILE A 159 6.16 -1.28 9.92
C ILE A 159 5.98 0.24 9.85
N ASP A 160 6.98 0.98 9.35
CA ASP A 160 6.93 2.43 9.21
C ASP A 160 6.83 2.87 7.74
N LEU A 161 6.27 4.04 7.49
CA LEU A 161 6.21 4.61 6.15
C LEU A 161 7.60 5.03 5.65
N PRO A 162 7.87 4.94 4.33
CA PRO A 162 9.07 5.48 3.73
C PRO A 162 9.24 6.97 4.01
N ALA A 163 10.49 7.40 4.25
CA ALA A 163 10.82 8.78 4.60
C ALA A 163 10.26 9.82 3.59
N ALA A 164 10.20 9.49 2.30
CA ALA A 164 9.63 10.36 1.28
C ALA A 164 8.13 10.61 1.49
N TYR A 165 7.35 9.58 1.90
CA TYR A 165 5.93 9.75 2.22
C TYR A 165 5.72 10.65 3.43
N VAL A 166 6.44 10.37 4.53
CA VAL A 166 6.35 11.18 5.75
C VAL A 166 6.72 12.64 5.47
N ASN A 167 7.78 12.87 4.71
CA ASN A 167 8.26 14.23 4.39
C ASN A 167 7.31 15.02 3.49
N TYR A 168 6.54 14.35 2.62
CA TYR A 168 5.66 15.06 1.68
C TYR A 168 4.19 15.00 2.08
N PHE A 169 3.73 13.91 2.68
CA PHE A 169 2.31 13.70 2.94
C PHE A 169 1.97 13.58 4.43
N GLY A 170 2.98 13.51 5.32
CA GLY A 170 2.78 13.28 6.75
C GLY A 170 2.72 11.80 7.14
N GLU A 171 2.59 11.53 8.44
CA GLU A 171 2.56 10.17 8.99
C GLU A 171 1.32 9.39 8.56
N GLU A 172 0.19 10.08 8.33
CA GLU A 172 -1.06 9.50 7.85
C GLU A 172 -1.12 9.38 6.31
N GLY A 173 -0.10 9.89 5.59
CA GLY A 173 -0.15 10.03 4.16
C GLY A 173 -1.12 11.11 3.69
N LEU A 174 -1.39 11.17 2.38
CA LEU A 174 -2.38 12.09 1.81
C LEU A 174 -3.78 11.49 1.99
N ASN A 175 -4.45 11.85 3.08
CA ASN A 175 -5.79 11.40 3.44
C ASN A 175 -6.69 12.61 3.63
N ASP A 176 -7.70 12.79 2.75
CA ASP A 176 -8.40 14.07 2.68
C ASP A 176 -9.86 13.90 2.20
N GLU A 177 -10.66 14.91 2.42
CA GLU A 177 -12.07 14.99 2.03
C GLU A 177 -12.21 15.53 0.60
N GLY A 178 -13.02 14.87 -0.23
CA GLY A 178 -13.23 15.32 -1.59
C GLY A 178 -13.97 14.37 -2.49
N ALA A 179 -13.66 14.46 -3.78
CA ALA A 179 -14.22 13.59 -4.82
C ALA A 179 -13.09 12.99 -5.67
N SER A 180 -13.27 11.74 -6.06
CA SER A 180 -12.38 10.99 -6.94
C SER A 180 -13.18 10.39 -8.09
N LEU A 181 -12.79 10.71 -9.32
CA LEU A 181 -13.36 10.14 -10.54
C LEU A 181 -12.31 9.23 -11.17
N SER A 182 -12.63 7.96 -11.32
CA SER A 182 -11.79 7.02 -12.07
C SER A 182 -12.45 6.62 -13.39
N TRP A 183 -11.62 6.39 -14.40
CA TRP A 183 -12.01 5.92 -15.71
C TRP A 183 -11.14 4.77 -16.15
N LEU A 184 -11.80 3.63 -16.37
CA LEU A 184 -11.16 2.44 -16.90
C LEU A 184 -11.13 2.52 -18.43
N ALA A 185 -9.94 2.73 -19.00
CA ALA A 185 -9.77 2.83 -20.45
C ALA A 185 -10.11 1.50 -21.15
N PRO A 186 -10.74 1.55 -22.34
CA PRO A 186 -11.15 0.36 -23.08
C PRO A 186 -9.99 -0.30 -23.85
N THR A 187 -8.85 -0.48 -23.19
CA THR A 187 -7.68 -1.18 -23.74
C THR A 187 -7.95 -2.69 -23.87
N LYS A 188 -7.29 -3.35 -24.83
CA LYS A 188 -7.49 -4.79 -25.07
C LYS A 188 -6.37 -5.68 -24.54
N SER A 189 -5.15 -5.15 -24.44
CA SER A 189 -3.94 -5.92 -24.13
C SER A 189 -3.36 -5.68 -22.74
N PHE A 190 -3.78 -4.62 -22.07
CA PHE A 190 -3.35 -4.28 -20.71
C PHE A 190 -4.45 -3.48 -20.01
N TYR A 191 -4.41 -3.44 -18.68
CA TYR A 191 -5.32 -2.61 -17.89
C TYR A 191 -4.75 -1.20 -17.77
N GLN A 192 -5.59 -0.20 -18.01
CA GLN A 192 -5.23 1.21 -17.82
C GLN A 192 -6.38 1.94 -17.12
N GLU A 193 -6.05 2.63 -16.03
CA GLU A 193 -6.99 3.45 -15.27
C GLU A 193 -6.43 4.85 -15.10
N LEU A 194 -7.27 5.86 -15.34
CA LEU A 194 -7.00 7.25 -15.04
C LEU A 194 -7.85 7.69 -13.87
N ILE A 195 -7.22 8.19 -12.82
CA ILE A 195 -7.87 8.69 -11.61
C ILE A 195 -7.63 10.19 -11.54
N PHE A 196 -8.69 10.96 -11.33
CA PHE A 196 -8.62 12.38 -11.05
C PHE A 196 -9.31 12.67 -9.72
N GLN A 197 -8.65 13.42 -8.83
CA GLN A 197 -9.15 13.73 -7.50
C GLN A 197 -9.08 15.22 -7.24
N VAL A 198 -10.10 15.72 -6.54
CA VAL A 198 -10.14 17.08 -6.00
C VAL A 198 -10.49 16.98 -4.53
N THR A 199 -9.59 17.44 -3.67
CA THR A 199 -9.75 17.35 -2.22
C THR A 199 -9.58 18.70 -1.54
N SER A 200 -10.04 18.79 -0.30
CA SER A 200 -10.16 20.06 0.43
C SER A 200 -8.82 20.63 0.92
N GLY A 201 -7.75 19.83 0.94
CA GLY A 201 -6.46 20.23 1.53
C GLY A 201 -6.48 20.26 3.06
N SER A 202 -7.41 19.53 3.70
CA SER A 202 -7.54 19.48 5.15
C SER A 202 -6.58 18.46 5.81
N SER A 203 -5.91 17.63 5.01
CA SER A 203 -4.92 16.68 5.51
C SER A 203 -3.72 17.38 6.16
N GLU A 204 -3.12 16.76 7.17
CA GLU A 204 -1.93 17.27 7.87
C GLU A 204 -0.64 17.04 7.05
N SER A 205 -0.67 17.44 5.78
CA SER A 205 0.49 17.31 4.90
C SER A 205 1.54 18.39 5.16
N PRO A 206 2.83 18.04 5.25
CA PRO A 206 3.90 19.03 5.41
C PRO A 206 4.05 19.99 4.22
N VAL A 207 3.56 19.65 3.05
CA VAL A 207 3.74 20.42 1.81
C VAL A 207 2.47 21.05 1.24
N PHE A 208 1.30 20.56 1.67
CA PHE A 208 0.01 21.11 1.27
C PHE A 208 -0.66 21.75 2.47
N TYR A 209 -1.12 22.99 2.29
CA TYR A 209 -1.73 23.76 3.35
C TYR A 209 -3.00 24.43 2.86
N ARG A 210 -4.12 24.15 3.51
CA ARG A 210 -5.43 24.69 3.14
C ARG A 210 -5.49 26.20 3.27
N GLY A 211 -4.91 26.77 4.33
CA GLY A 211 -4.94 28.18 4.66
C GLY A 211 -6.34 28.75 4.79
N GLU A 212 -6.43 30.08 4.90
CA GLU A 212 -7.71 30.80 5.00
C GLU A 212 -8.47 30.86 3.65
N ASN A 213 -7.80 30.62 2.52
CA ASN A 213 -8.32 30.79 1.17
C ASN A 213 -8.94 29.52 0.56
N ASN A 214 -9.12 28.45 1.31
CA ASN A 214 -9.74 27.19 0.88
C ASN A 214 -9.18 26.64 -0.46
N HIS A 215 -7.87 26.50 -0.54
CA HIS A 215 -7.25 25.92 -1.72
C HIS A 215 -7.48 24.40 -1.79
N PHE A 216 -7.94 23.92 -2.93
CA PHE A 216 -8.08 22.51 -3.20
C PHE A 216 -6.74 21.87 -3.62
N ILE A 217 -6.63 20.57 -3.35
CA ILE A 217 -5.59 19.73 -3.93
C ILE A 217 -6.18 19.04 -5.15
N TYR A 218 -5.46 19.10 -6.27
CA TYR A 218 -5.77 18.40 -7.51
C TYR A 218 -4.77 17.30 -7.72
N LEU A 219 -5.24 16.08 -7.90
CA LEU A 219 -4.41 14.91 -8.12
C LEU A 219 -4.84 14.19 -9.39
N GLY A 220 -3.88 13.85 -10.24
CA GLY A 220 -4.05 12.96 -11.38
C GLY A 220 -3.14 11.75 -11.24
N HIS A 221 -3.68 10.54 -11.39
CA HIS A 221 -2.90 9.29 -11.37
C HIS A 221 -3.25 8.43 -12.57
N LEU A 222 -2.25 8.01 -13.32
CA LEU A 222 -2.38 7.08 -14.44
C LEU A 222 -1.75 5.75 -14.05
N LYS A 223 -2.56 4.71 -13.94
CA LYS A 223 -2.17 3.35 -13.62
C LYS A 223 -2.17 2.48 -14.85
N ASN A 224 -1.09 1.77 -15.11
CA ASN A 224 -0.97 0.78 -16.18
C ASN A 224 -0.58 -0.56 -15.58
N PHE A 225 -1.30 -1.62 -15.91
CA PHE A 225 -1.01 -2.96 -15.41
C PHE A 225 -0.85 -3.91 -16.61
N PHE A 226 0.26 -4.62 -16.61
CA PHE A 226 0.68 -5.55 -17.66
C PHE A 226 0.83 -6.96 -17.10
N THR A 227 0.23 -7.94 -17.75
CA THR A 227 0.51 -9.35 -17.53
C THR A 227 1.71 -9.73 -18.40
N LEU A 228 2.87 -9.95 -17.78
CA LEU A 228 4.09 -10.31 -18.50
C LEU A 228 4.14 -11.81 -18.84
N SER A 229 3.59 -12.63 -17.95
CA SER A 229 3.44 -14.08 -18.11
C SER A 229 2.39 -14.60 -17.13
N ASP A 230 2.10 -15.89 -17.15
CA ASP A 230 1.18 -16.55 -16.18
C ASP A 230 1.64 -16.38 -14.72
N ASN A 231 2.91 -16.08 -14.50
CA ASN A 231 3.51 -15.98 -13.17
C ASN A 231 3.99 -14.58 -12.82
N ALA A 232 3.95 -13.61 -13.74
CA ALA A 232 4.56 -12.31 -13.53
C ALA A 232 3.70 -11.16 -14.06
N THR A 233 3.63 -10.09 -13.28
CA THR A 233 2.92 -8.85 -13.62
C THR A 233 3.81 -7.63 -13.38
N LEU A 234 3.53 -6.56 -14.11
CA LEU A 234 4.17 -5.26 -13.97
C LEU A 234 3.09 -4.18 -13.89
N GLU A 235 3.18 -3.35 -12.87
CA GLU A 235 2.37 -2.14 -12.73
C GLU A 235 3.27 -0.91 -12.84
N LEU A 236 2.84 0.09 -13.61
CA LEU A 236 3.50 1.37 -13.78
C LEU A 236 2.50 2.48 -13.50
N GLY A 237 2.81 3.35 -12.55
CA GLY A 237 2.03 4.52 -12.21
C GLY A 237 2.73 5.83 -12.51
N LEU A 238 1.96 6.85 -12.87
CA LEU A 238 2.40 8.23 -13.01
C LEU A 238 1.44 9.11 -12.22
N THR A 239 1.97 9.91 -11.30
CA THR A 239 1.18 10.79 -10.44
C THR A 239 1.59 12.23 -10.62
N GLY A 240 0.62 13.13 -10.70
CA GLY A 240 0.80 14.57 -10.60
C GLY A 240 -0.12 15.15 -9.55
N ILE A 241 0.41 15.96 -8.63
CA ILE A 241 -0.37 16.61 -7.57
C ILE A 241 -0.06 18.11 -7.60
N ASN A 242 -1.10 18.92 -7.54
CA ASN A 242 -1.00 20.37 -7.40
C ASN A 242 -1.88 20.81 -6.25
N GLY A 243 -1.35 21.69 -5.41
CA GLY A 243 -2.08 22.27 -4.30
C GLY A 243 -1.44 23.56 -3.80
N ALA A 244 -2.05 24.18 -2.84
CA ALA A 244 -1.42 25.30 -2.15
C ALA A 244 -0.41 24.79 -1.13
N GLY A 245 0.77 25.42 -1.15
CA GLY A 245 1.72 25.34 -0.06
C GLY A 245 1.44 26.43 0.99
N ASP A 246 2.43 26.75 1.80
CA ASP A 246 2.34 27.83 2.77
C ASP A 246 1.92 29.16 2.11
N SER A 247 1.00 29.87 2.74
CA SER A 247 0.54 31.21 2.34
C SER A 247 0.05 31.35 0.89
N SER A 248 -0.78 30.42 0.43
CA SER A 248 -1.43 30.45 -0.90
C SER A 248 -0.49 30.27 -2.09
N ARG A 249 0.66 29.64 -1.88
CA ARG A 249 1.64 29.34 -2.92
C ARG A 249 1.54 27.93 -3.42
N ASN A 250 1.91 27.71 -4.70
CA ASN A 250 1.77 26.43 -5.34
C ASN A 250 2.85 25.43 -4.90
N THR A 251 2.40 24.26 -4.55
CA THR A 251 3.24 23.04 -4.44
C THR A 251 2.83 22.08 -5.53
N ASN A 252 3.82 21.52 -6.23
CA ASN A 252 3.62 20.51 -7.26
C ASN A 252 4.46 19.29 -6.92
N ILE A 253 3.87 18.12 -6.96
CA ILE A 253 4.57 16.84 -6.83
C ILE A 253 4.33 16.06 -8.11
N ALA A 254 5.41 15.53 -8.69
CA ALA A 254 5.37 14.51 -9.73
C ALA A 254 5.97 13.22 -9.18
N ALA A 255 5.31 12.09 -9.44
CA ALA A 255 5.82 10.79 -8.99
C ALA A 255 5.69 9.73 -10.08
N VAL A 256 6.58 8.75 -10.01
CA VAL A 256 6.57 7.55 -10.84
C VAL A 256 6.69 6.36 -9.91
N ASP A 257 5.83 5.38 -10.08
CA ASP A 257 5.88 4.12 -9.36
C ASP A 257 5.98 2.93 -10.31
N LEU A 258 6.67 1.90 -9.84
CA LEU A 258 6.83 0.62 -10.52
C LEU A 258 6.67 -0.50 -9.50
N THR A 259 5.82 -1.47 -9.82
CA THR A 259 5.66 -2.70 -9.03
C THR A 259 5.78 -3.90 -9.96
N TYR A 260 6.79 -4.72 -9.74
CA TYR A 260 6.93 -6.03 -10.35
C TYR A 260 6.55 -7.11 -9.34
N LYS A 261 5.63 -8.00 -9.72
CA LYS A 261 5.24 -9.16 -8.91
C LYS A 261 5.46 -10.43 -9.69
N TRP A 262 6.10 -11.40 -9.03
CA TRP A 262 6.24 -12.76 -9.52
C TRP A 262 5.62 -13.73 -8.50
N LYS A 263 4.67 -14.54 -8.95
CA LYS A 263 3.96 -15.50 -8.11
C LYS A 263 3.62 -16.73 -8.96
N PRO A 264 4.41 -17.81 -8.89
CA PRO A 264 4.23 -18.98 -9.73
C PRO A 264 2.94 -19.71 -9.40
N VAL A 265 2.10 -19.98 -10.41
CA VAL A 265 0.76 -20.56 -10.24
C VAL A 265 0.80 -21.88 -9.45
N GLN A 266 1.79 -22.74 -9.72
CA GLN A 266 1.92 -24.05 -9.05
C GLN A 266 2.44 -23.98 -7.61
N MET A 267 3.05 -22.86 -7.21
CA MET A 267 3.65 -22.67 -5.89
C MET A 267 3.21 -21.35 -5.23
N ASN A 268 2.05 -20.83 -5.60
CA ASN A 268 1.55 -19.53 -5.17
C ASN A 268 1.31 -19.38 -3.66
N THR A 269 1.25 -20.51 -2.94
CA THR A 269 1.13 -20.51 -1.47
C THR A 269 2.49 -20.56 -0.76
N TYR A 270 3.58 -20.79 -1.47
CA TYR A 270 4.92 -20.99 -0.90
C TYR A 270 5.96 -19.99 -1.40
N LYS A 271 5.71 -19.39 -2.57
CA LYS A 271 6.68 -18.50 -3.22
C LYS A 271 5.99 -17.32 -3.88
N SER A 272 6.46 -16.16 -3.55
CA SER A 272 6.18 -14.92 -4.26
C SER A 272 7.37 -13.98 -4.13
N PHE A 273 7.53 -13.11 -5.09
CA PHE A 273 8.53 -12.06 -5.08
C PHE A 273 7.86 -10.77 -5.53
N THR A 274 8.05 -9.69 -4.78
CA THR A 274 7.60 -8.35 -5.12
C THR A 274 8.80 -7.41 -5.11
N TRP A 275 8.96 -6.64 -6.15
CA TRP A 275 9.82 -5.47 -6.16
C TRP A 275 9.00 -4.25 -6.46
N GLN A 276 9.07 -3.24 -5.59
CA GLN A 276 8.38 -1.98 -5.76
C GLN A 276 9.31 -0.82 -5.52
N THR A 277 9.18 0.22 -6.32
CA THR A 277 9.92 1.47 -6.18
C THR A 277 9.03 2.65 -6.55
N GLU A 278 9.17 3.74 -5.82
CA GLU A 278 8.54 5.01 -6.15
C GLU A 278 9.57 6.14 -6.08
N PHE A 279 9.46 7.05 -7.00
CA PHE A 279 10.28 8.26 -7.07
C PHE A 279 9.37 9.48 -7.06
N PHE A 280 9.72 10.47 -6.24
CA PHE A 280 9.00 11.73 -6.07
C PHE A 280 9.90 12.90 -6.41
N TYR A 281 9.36 13.85 -7.15
CA TYR A 281 9.93 15.18 -7.37
C TYR A 281 8.95 16.21 -6.84
N ASN A 282 9.36 16.94 -5.81
CA ASN A 282 8.59 18.03 -5.22
C ASN A 282 9.15 19.38 -5.67
N ASN A 283 8.27 20.28 -6.04
CA ASN A 283 8.54 21.69 -6.37
C ASN A 283 7.57 22.55 -5.56
N ALA A 284 8.07 23.14 -4.49
CA ALA A 284 7.27 23.93 -3.55
C ALA A 284 7.84 25.34 -3.39
N THR A 285 6.94 26.32 -3.42
CA THR A 285 7.30 27.73 -3.14
C THR A 285 6.77 28.10 -1.77
N TYR A 286 7.65 28.60 -0.91
CA TYR A 286 7.34 28.99 0.47
C TYR A 286 7.22 30.51 0.66
N THR A 287 6.86 30.95 1.87
CA THR A 287 6.59 32.34 2.25
C THR A 287 7.69 33.32 1.85
N SER A 288 8.94 32.88 1.78
CA SER A 288 10.09 33.67 1.36
C SER A 288 10.19 33.95 -0.14
N ASN A 289 9.22 33.55 -0.96
CA ASN A 289 9.29 33.50 -2.42
C ASN A 289 10.40 32.57 -2.97
N LYS A 290 11.00 31.76 -2.12
CA LYS A 290 12.00 30.80 -2.52
C LYS A 290 11.33 29.50 -2.95
N THR A 291 11.66 29.04 -4.15
CA THR A 291 11.22 27.73 -4.63
C THR A 291 12.27 26.69 -4.25
N HIS A 292 11.81 25.60 -3.65
CA HIS A 292 12.61 24.44 -3.28
C HIS A 292 12.27 23.26 -4.16
N HIS A 293 13.29 22.53 -4.55
CA HIS A 293 13.17 21.31 -5.34
C HIS A 293 13.72 20.16 -4.52
N SER A 294 12.89 19.21 -4.16
CA SER A 294 13.33 18.06 -3.35
C SER A 294 12.95 16.74 -3.99
N LEU A 295 13.79 15.74 -3.74
CA LEU A 295 13.65 14.39 -4.27
C LEU A 295 13.33 13.42 -3.13
N GLY A 296 12.46 12.47 -3.43
CA GLY A 296 12.16 11.34 -2.58
C GLY A 296 12.18 10.04 -3.37
N LEU A 297 12.66 8.98 -2.77
CA LEU A 297 12.70 7.64 -3.35
C LEU A 297 12.55 6.62 -2.25
N TYR A 298 11.79 5.58 -2.51
CA TYR A 298 11.98 4.33 -1.79
C TYR A 298 11.97 3.16 -2.78
N SER A 299 12.62 2.08 -2.38
CA SER A 299 12.58 0.82 -3.10
C SER A 299 12.60 -0.33 -2.11
N PHE A 300 11.72 -1.30 -2.27
CA PHE A 300 11.76 -2.52 -1.47
C PHE A 300 11.65 -3.77 -2.34
N ILE A 301 12.18 -4.84 -1.80
CA ILE A 301 11.96 -6.20 -2.27
C ILE A 301 11.35 -7.01 -1.14
N GLU A 302 10.32 -7.79 -1.45
CA GLU A 302 9.72 -8.77 -0.56
C GLU A 302 9.81 -10.16 -1.19
N ASP A 303 10.33 -11.13 -0.46
CA ASP A 303 10.40 -12.52 -0.89
C ASP A 303 9.66 -13.43 0.10
N GLN A 304 8.75 -14.25 -0.41
CA GLN A 304 8.12 -15.31 0.36
C GLN A 304 9.08 -16.51 0.43
N VAL A 305 9.87 -16.57 1.50
CA VAL A 305 10.90 -17.61 1.71
C VAL A 305 10.32 -18.96 2.10
N ALA A 306 9.09 -18.98 2.67
CA ALA A 306 8.33 -20.19 3.01
C ALA A 306 6.83 -19.87 3.10
N LYS A 307 5.96 -20.88 3.21
CA LYS A 307 4.49 -20.76 3.18
C LYS A 307 3.92 -19.60 4.04
N ARG A 308 4.56 -19.29 5.16
CA ARG A 308 4.10 -18.28 6.14
C ARG A 308 5.16 -17.25 6.48
N TRP A 309 6.31 -17.28 5.82
CA TRP A 309 7.44 -16.41 6.12
C TRP A 309 7.77 -15.52 4.95
N PHE A 310 7.87 -14.24 5.23
CA PHE A 310 8.21 -13.19 4.28
C PHE A 310 9.41 -12.41 4.80
N LEU A 311 10.29 -12.03 3.91
CA LEU A 311 11.46 -11.20 4.20
C LEU A 311 11.42 -10.00 3.28
N THR A 312 11.45 -8.81 3.86
CA THR A 312 11.43 -7.53 3.13
C THR A 312 12.71 -6.75 3.41
N GLY A 313 13.35 -6.25 2.37
CA GLY A 313 14.45 -5.29 2.47
C GLY A 313 14.04 -3.98 1.80
N ARG A 314 14.20 -2.83 2.46
CA ARG A 314 13.85 -1.51 1.93
C ARG A 314 14.99 -0.53 2.05
N TYR A 315 15.12 0.32 1.05
CA TYR A 315 15.97 1.50 1.04
C TYR A 315 15.12 2.75 0.84
N ASP A 316 15.36 3.78 1.64
CA ASP A 316 14.72 5.09 1.58
C ASP A 316 15.77 6.17 1.32
N TYR A 317 15.40 7.15 0.51
CA TYR A 317 16.12 8.41 0.30
C TYR A 317 15.11 9.55 0.26
N ALA A 318 15.28 10.56 1.09
CA ALA A 318 14.39 11.71 1.09
C ALA A 318 15.15 13.00 1.40
N GLN A 319 14.87 14.03 0.61
CA GLN A 319 15.21 15.41 0.92
C GLN A 319 14.05 16.08 1.64
N ARG A 320 14.36 17.04 2.52
CA ARG A 320 13.30 17.83 3.16
C ARG A 320 12.63 18.76 2.13
N PRO A 321 11.29 18.88 2.14
CA PRO A 321 10.58 19.63 1.12
C PRO A 321 10.90 21.13 1.07
N TYR A 322 11.35 21.73 2.17
CA TYR A 322 11.67 23.13 2.33
C TYR A 322 13.18 23.43 2.50
N ASP A 323 14.00 22.39 2.49
CA ASP A 323 15.48 22.51 2.45
C ASP A 323 16.08 21.23 1.84
N GLU A 324 16.32 21.29 0.54
CA GLU A 324 16.87 20.20 -0.25
C GLU A 324 18.28 19.74 0.19
N ASN A 325 18.97 20.54 1.00
CA ASN A 325 20.28 20.19 1.54
C ASN A 325 20.17 19.23 2.75
N ILE A 326 19.01 19.12 3.37
CA ILE A 326 18.78 18.15 4.44
C ILE A 326 18.33 16.84 3.81
N VAL A 327 19.17 15.81 3.96
CA VAL A 327 18.98 14.49 3.34
C VAL A 327 18.90 13.42 4.41
N GLU A 328 17.93 12.56 4.28
CA GLU A 328 17.72 11.36 5.07
C GLU A 328 17.86 10.12 4.17
N GLN A 329 18.63 9.13 4.64
CA GLN A 329 18.75 7.82 3.99
C GLN A 329 18.52 6.74 5.04
N ALA A 330 17.78 5.71 4.68
CA ALA A 330 17.53 4.62 5.61
C ALA A 330 17.58 3.25 4.90
N TRP A 331 17.96 2.24 5.68
CA TRP A 331 17.87 0.84 5.31
C TRP A 331 17.07 0.10 6.35
N SER A 332 16.10 -0.69 5.93
CA SER A 332 15.36 -1.55 6.85
C SER A 332 15.28 -2.99 6.34
N ILE A 333 15.14 -3.90 7.27
CA ILE A 333 14.88 -5.32 7.03
C ILE A 333 13.71 -5.72 7.92
N THR A 334 12.68 -6.31 7.33
CA THR A 334 11.48 -6.80 8.01
C THR A 334 11.34 -8.30 7.78
N ALA A 335 11.14 -9.06 8.85
CA ALA A 335 10.78 -10.47 8.79
C ALA A 335 9.33 -10.62 9.29
N GLY A 336 8.45 -11.12 8.41
CA GLY A 336 7.02 -11.31 8.67
C GLY A 336 6.66 -12.79 8.76
N TRP A 337 5.85 -13.15 9.77
CA TRP A 337 5.30 -14.47 9.93
C TRP A 337 3.78 -14.44 10.08
N TYR A 338 3.09 -15.10 9.16
CA TYR A 338 1.64 -15.28 9.21
C TYR A 338 1.32 -16.54 10.02
N ALA A 339 0.98 -16.38 11.30
CA ALA A 339 0.56 -17.48 12.15
C ALA A 339 -0.71 -18.16 11.61
N THR A 340 -1.67 -17.33 11.16
CA THR A 340 -2.91 -17.70 10.46
C THR A 340 -3.21 -16.62 9.41
N GLU A 341 -4.30 -16.74 8.68
CA GLU A 341 -4.83 -15.66 7.81
C GLU A 341 -5.32 -14.42 8.61
N PHE A 342 -5.53 -14.58 9.93
CA PHE A 342 -6.01 -13.53 10.81
C PHE A 342 -4.92 -12.95 11.72
N GLN A 343 -3.68 -13.44 11.63
CA GLN A 343 -2.60 -13.02 12.53
C GLN A 343 -1.27 -12.93 11.78
N LYS A 344 -0.62 -11.79 11.95
CA LYS A 344 0.71 -11.50 11.39
C LYS A 344 1.61 -10.96 12.50
N ILE A 345 2.81 -11.50 12.62
CA ILE A 345 3.86 -11.00 13.52
C ILE A 345 5.03 -10.56 12.64
N GLU A 346 5.56 -9.38 12.92
CA GLU A 346 6.69 -8.81 12.19
C GLU A 346 7.74 -8.25 13.12
N ILE A 347 8.98 -8.42 12.72
CA ILE A 347 10.15 -7.79 13.36
C ILE A 347 10.84 -6.97 12.29
N GLU A 348 11.06 -5.69 12.56
CA GLU A 348 11.79 -4.77 11.68
C GLU A 348 12.95 -4.12 12.42
N GLY A 349 14.09 -4.02 11.71
CA GLY A 349 15.21 -3.20 12.10
C GLY A 349 15.49 -2.17 11.02
N LYS A 350 15.66 -0.90 11.41
CA LYS A 350 15.94 0.23 10.52
C LYS A 350 17.13 1.02 11.03
N HIS A 351 18.01 1.41 10.11
CA HIS A 351 19.08 2.38 10.37
C HIS A 351 18.89 3.59 9.49
N THR A 352 18.85 4.77 10.09
CA THR A 352 18.67 6.05 9.42
C THR A 352 19.93 6.89 9.56
N SER A 353 20.47 7.34 8.43
CA SER A 353 21.61 8.24 8.33
C SER A 353 21.13 9.61 7.88
N MET A 354 21.54 10.63 8.63
CA MET A 354 21.20 12.02 8.38
C MET A 354 22.47 12.78 7.99
N ASN A 355 22.42 13.62 6.95
CA ASN A 355 23.55 14.52 6.68
C ASN A 355 23.59 15.72 7.63
N VAL A 356 22.49 16.01 8.32
CA VAL A 356 22.36 17.03 9.36
C VAL A 356 21.69 16.39 10.58
N GLY A 357 22.42 16.29 11.67
CA GLY A 357 21.97 15.62 12.91
C GLY A 357 22.63 14.25 13.11
N PRO A 358 22.32 13.57 14.20
CA PRO A 358 22.87 12.26 14.50
C PRO A 358 22.16 11.14 13.71
N ASP A 359 22.90 10.13 13.31
CA ASP A 359 22.32 8.87 12.84
C ASP A 359 21.63 8.13 13.99
N PHE A 360 20.58 7.37 13.67
CA PHE A 360 19.87 6.58 14.66
C PHE A 360 19.39 5.24 14.09
N SER A 361 19.13 4.31 14.99
CA SER A 361 18.56 3.01 14.65
C SER A 361 17.28 2.78 15.44
N GLN A 362 16.35 2.10 14.80
CA GLN A 362 15.06 1.73 15.35
C GLN A 362 14.84 0.24 15.19
N ALA A 363 14.08 -0.34 16.10
CA ALA A 363 13.64 -1.72 15.99
C ALA A 363 12.19 -1.82 16.49
N TRP A 364 11.41 -2.64 15.82
CA TRP A 364 10.01 -2.89 16.15
C TRP A 364 9.71 -4.38 16.18
N LEU A 365 8.81 -4.74 17.09
CA LEU A 365 8.01 -5.96 17.03
C LEU A 365 6.57 -5.53 16.85
N ARG A 366 5.88 -5.98 15.79
CA ARG A 366 4.49 -5.72 15.50
C ARG A 366 3.69 -7.01 15.52
N TRP A 367 2.52 -6.99 16.15
CA TRP A 367 1.56 -8.08 16.09
C TRP A 367 0.22 -7.54 15.63
N ILE A 368 -0.22 -7.97 14.46
CA ILE A 368 -1.51 -7.62 13.87
C ILE A 368 -2.45 -8.81 14.04
N PHE A 369 -3.70 -8.53 14.40
CA PHE A 369 -4.76 -9.51 14.32
C PHE A 369 -6.04 -8.88 13.76
N VAL A 370 -6.85 -9.72 13.11
CA VAL A 370 -8.08 -9.34 12.39
C VAL A 370 -9.25 -10.12 12.95
N ILE A 371 -10.37 -9.47 13.16
CA ILE A 371 -11.63 -10.06 13.60
C ILE A 371 -12.71 -9.66 12.59
N GLY A 372 -13.54 -10.62 12.18
CA GLY A 372 -14.69 -10.36 11.28
C GLY A 372 -14.31 -10.31 9.81
N ALA A 373 -15.22 -9.76 9.01
CA ALA A 373 -15.05 -9.57 7.58
C ALA A 373 -14.19 -8.33 7.33
N HIS A 374 -12.88 -8.51 7.28
CA HIS A 374 -12.00 -7.45 6.83
C HIS A 374 -11.96 -7.44 5.30
N GLY A 375 -12.36 -6.33 4.67
CA GLY A 375 -12.31 -6.18 3.23
C GLY A 375 -10.89 -6.46 2.72
N ALA A 376 -10.75 -7.30 1.69
CA ALA A 376 -9.45 -7.50 1.07
C ALA A 376 -8.93 -6.15 0.58
N HIS A 377 -7.76 -5.75 1.08
CA HIS A 377 -7.08 -4.59 0.54
C HIS A 377 -6.82 -4.82 -0.95
N GLN A 378 -7.02 -3.79 -1.77
CA GLN A 378 -6.73 -3.86 -3.20
C GLN A 378 -5.22 -4.05 -3.37
N TYR A 379 -4.85 -5.25 -3.80
CA TYR A 379 -3.45 -5.61 -4.10
C TYR A 379 -3.03 -5.11 -5.48
#